data_ee680496b88d67b981a467242404f656
#
_entry.id   ee680496b88d67b981a467242404f656
#
_cell.length_a   1.000
_cell.length_b   1.000
_cell.length_c   1.000
_cell.angle_alpha   90.00
_cell.angle_beta   90.00
_cell.angle_gamma   90.00
#
_symmetry.space_group_name_H-M   'P 1'
#
loop_
_entity.id
_entity.type
_entity.pdbx_description
1 polymer ?
#
loop_
_entity_poly.entity_id
_entity_poly.type
_entity_poly.pdbx_seq_one_letter_code
_entity_poly.pdbx_strand_id
1 'polypeptide(L)'
;VFANLTVFENLELALHCERGLRESLFWRLTPARRERIEEILELIGARDLAHMQAGHLSHGRKQWLEIGMLLMQSPKLLLIDEPAAGMTPQELEQSIPLLKSLKGQHTVVVIEHDMEFVRALAERVTVLHEGSVLAEGSMDFVQNNPKVVEVYLGG
;
A
#
# COMPACT_ATOMS: atom_id res chain seq x y z
N VAL A 1 7.53 -6.60 -7.70
CA VAL A 1 8.18 -5.61 -8.58
C VAL A 1 9.19 -6.31 -9.49
N PHE A 2 9.25 -5.92 -10.76
CA PHE A 2 10.22 -6.40 -11.73
C PHE A 2 11.44 -5.45 -11.73
N ALA A 3 12.56 -5.90 -11.15
CA ALA A 3 13.72 -5.07 -10.88
C ALA A 3 14.39 -4.46 -12.14
N ASN A 4 14.35 -5.19 -13.26
CA ASN A 4 14.98 -4.79 -14.53
C ASN A 4 14.11 -3.83 -15.37
N LEU A 5 12.85 -3.64 -14.99
CA LEU A 5 11.95 -2.70 -15.63
C LEU A 5 11.97 -1.36 -14.89
N THR A 6 11.64 -0.30 -15.60
CA THR A 6 11.43 1.02 -15.01
C THR A 6 10.19 1.03 -14.11
N VAL A 7 10.08 2.04 -13.26
CA VAL A 7 8.88 2.27 -12.43
C VAL A 7 7.63 2.38 -13.32
N PHE A 8 7.73 3.13 -14.42
CA PHE A 8 6.65 3.28 -15.40
C PHE A 8 6.23 1.94 -16.01
N GLU A 9 7.19 1.13 -16.47
CA GLU A 9 6.92 -0.19 -17.07
C GLU A 9 6.32 -1.18 -16.09
N ASN A 10 6.70 -1.12 -14.81
CA ASN A 10 6.07 -1.93 -13.75
C ASN A 10 4.57 -1.59 -13.60
N LEU A 11 4.23 -0.28 -13.59
CA LEU A 11 2.84 0.16 -13.54
C LEU A 11 2.08 -0.20 -14.82
N GLU A 12 2.72 -0.07 -15.98
CA GLU A 12 2.13 -0.46 -17.27
C GLU A 12 1.77 -1.94 -17.30
N LEU A 13 2.65 -2.81 -16.80
CA LEU A 13 2.38 -4.26 -16.68
C LEU A 13 1.23 -4.58 -15.73
N ALA A 14 1.02 -3.75 -14.71
CA ALA A 14 -0.04 -3.93 -13.73
C ALA A 14 -1.42 -3.47 -14.24
N LEU A 15 -1.47 -2.76 -15.38
CA LEU A 15 -2.73 -2.40 -16.01
C LEU A 15 -3.56 -3.66 -16.31
N HIS A 16 -4.83 -3.61 -15.92
CA HIS A 16 -5.75 -4.69 -16.21
C HIS A 16 -5.93 -4.85 -17.72
N CYS A 17 -5.41 -5.95 -18.26
CA CYS A 17 -5.72 -6.39 -19.61
C CYS A 17 -6.93 -7.30 -19.56
N GLU A 18 -8.01 -6.95 -20.23
CA GLU A 18 -9.02 -7.93 -20.58
C GLU A 18 -8.32 -9.05 -21.35
N ARG A 19 -8.41 -10.29 -20.83
CA ARG A 19 -7.60 -11.43 -21.26
C ARG A 19 -8.05 -11.96 -22.61
N GLY A 20 -7.68 -11.25 -23.70
CA GLY A 20 -7.80 -11.75 -25.07
C GLY A 20 -6.42 -11.93 -25.69
N LEU A 21 -6.16 -13.07 -26.32
CA LEU A 21 -4.92 -13.34 -27.10
C LEU A 21 -4.64 -12.22 -28.11
N ARG A 22 -5.67 -11.66 -28.71
CA ARG A 22 -5.58 -10.56 -29.65
C ARG A 22 -5.14 -9.25 -29.00
N GLU A 23 -5.66 -8.92 -27.81
CA GLU A 23 -5.31 -7.73 -27.05
C GLU A 23 -3.89 -7.78 -26.49
N SER A 24 -3.42 -8.96 -26.12
CA SER A 24 -2.04 -9.19 -25.69
C SER A 24 -1.02 -9.01 -26.82
N LEU A 25 -1.37 -9.43 -28.05
CA LEU A 25 -0.52 -9.31 -29.24
C LEU A 25 -0.46 -7.90 -29.81
N PHE A 26 -1.52 -7.08 -29.61
CA PHE A 26 -1.64 -5.71 -30.12
C PHE A 26 -1.69 -4.68 -28.98
N TRP A 27 -1.05 -5.00 -27.85
CA TRP A 27 -0.95 -4.07 -26.73
C TRP A 27 -0.42 -2.71 -27.20
N ARG A 28 -1.19 -1.67 -26.97
CA ARG A 28 -0.77 -0.29 -27.20
C ARG A 28 -1.06 0.56 -25.97
N LEU A 29 -0.09 1.34 -25.56
CA LEU A 29 -0.27 2.36 -24.54
C LEU A 29 -1.16 3.48 -25.10
N THR A 30 -2.44 3.47 -24.75
CA THR A 30 -3.38 4.53 -25.12
C THR A 30 -3.16 5.78 -24.25
N PRO A 31 -3.58 6.98 -24.71
CA PRO A 31 -3.50 8.21 -23.90
C PRO A 31 -4.13 8.03 -22.50
N ALA A 32 -5.32 7.41 -22.43
CA ALA A 32 -6.01 7.16 -21.14
C ALA A 32 -5.22 6.22 -20.21
N ARG A 33 -4.56 5.20 -20.77
CA ARG A 33 -3.70 4.30 -19.98
C ARG A 33 -2.47 5.03 -19.45
N ARG A 34 -1.86 5.88 -20.27
CA ARG A 34 -0.72 6.71 -19.86
C ARG A 34 -1.14 7.67 -18.74
N GLU A 35 -2.26 8.35 -18.90
CA GLU A 35 -2.82 9.25 -17.89
C GLU A 35 -3.02 8.53 -16.56
N ARG A 36 -3.60 7.32 -16.58
CA ARG A 36 -3.76 6.49 -15.38
C ARG A 36 -2.44 6.13 -14.72
N ILE A 37 -1.40 5.82 -15.49
CA ILE A 37 -0.05 5.57 -14.93
C ILE A 37 0.50 6.84 -14.29
N GLU A 38 0.34 7.99 -14.93
CA GLU A 38 0.82 9.28 -14.42
C GLU A 38 0.09 9.68 -13.13
N GLU A 39 -1.22 9.45 -13.02
CA GLU A 39 -1.99 9.62 -11.77
C GLU A 39 -1.43 8.76 -10.64
N ILE A 40 -1.16 7.49 -10.89
CA ILE A 40 -0.61 6.59 -9.87
C ILE A 40 0.82 6.97 -9.51
N LEU A 41 1.66 7.36 -10.49
CA LEU A 41 3.01 7.87 -10.22
C LEU A 41 2.99 9.09 -9.30
N GLU A 42 2.06 10.01 -9.52
CA GLU A 42 1.89 11.17 -8.66
C GLU A 42 1.40 10.77 -7.27
N LEU A 43 0.40 9.89 -7.20
CA LEU A 43 -0.16 9.38 -5.95
C LEU A 43 0.91 8.73 -5.07
N ILE A 44 1.78 7.87 -5.62
CA ILE A 44 2.86 7.20 -4.88
C ILE A 44 4.14 8.03 -4.75
N GLY A 45 4.13 9.30 -5.20
CA GLY A 45 5.27 10.21 -5.13
C GLY A 45 6.50 9.72 -5.91
N ALA A 46 6.29 9.06 -7.07
CA ALA A 46 7.34 8.46 -7.89
C ALA A 46 7.44 9.04 -9.31
N ARG A 47 6.88 10.23 -9.55
CA ARG A 47 6.84 10.85 -10.90
C ARG A 47 8.22 11.10 -11.47
N ASP A 48 9.13 11.63 -10.67
CA ASP A 48 10.54 11.87 -11.00
C ASP A 48 11.36 10.59 -11.14
N LEU A 49 10.88 9.47 -10.62
CA LEU A 49 11.50 8.16 -10.70
C LEU A 49 10.93 7.28 -11.82
N ALA A 50 10.00 7.79 -12.62
CA ALA A 50 9.26 7.01 -13.63
C ALA A 50 10.17 6.22 -14.58
N HIS A 51 11.31 6.78 -14.96
CA HIS A 51 12.28 6.17 -15.88
C HIS A 51 13.44 5.44 -15.18
N MET A 52 13.47 5.42 -13.84
CA MET A 52 14.46 4.68 -13.06
C MET A 52 14.08 3.19 -13.05
N GLN A 53 15.08 2.32 -13.15
CA GLN A 53 14.87 0.88 -12.94
C GLN A 53 14.44 0.62 -11.50
N ALA A 54 13.38 -0.18 -11.32
CA ALA A 54 12.83 -0.47 -10.00
C ALA A 54 13.82 -1.17 -9.07
N GLY A 55 14.82 -1.87 -9.63
CA GLY A 55 15.90 -2.47 -8.87
C GLY A 55 16.73 -1.47 -8.04
N HIS A 56 16.84 -0.23 -8.49
CA HIS A 56 17.61 0.83 -7.84
C HIS A 56 16.82 1.62 -6.78
N LEU A 57 15.54 1.36 -6.61
CA LEU A 57 14.71 2.00 -5.59
C LEU A 57 15.10 1.51 -4.19
N SER A 58 14.94 2.37 -3.18
CA SER A 58 14.97 1.96 -1.77
C SER A 58 13.85 0.95 -1.48
N HIS A 59 13.95 0.27 -0.33
CA HIS A 59 12.93 -0.71 0.06
C HIS A 59 11.54 -0.07 0.16
N GLY A 60 11.41 1.06 0.86
CA GLY A 60 10.15 1.78 0.98
C GLY A 60 9.59 2.23 -0.37
N ARG A 61 10.43 2.72 -1.29
CA ARG A 61 10.00 3.09 -2.65
C ARG A 61 9.52 1.89 -3.47
N LYS A 62 10.13 0.71 -3.30
CA LYS A 62 9.66 -0.54 -3.93
C LYS A 62 8.28 -0.93 -3.41
N GLN A 63 8.07 -0.83 -2.12
CA GLN A 63 6.78 -1.12 -1.48
C GLN A 63 5.67 -0.17 -1.99
N TRP A 64 5.98 1.12 -2.16
CA TRP A 64 5.06 2.07 -2.77
C TRP A 64 4.75 1.75 -4.23
N LEU A 65 5.75 1.31 -4.99
CA LEU A 65 5.53 0.84 -6.35
C LEU A 65 4.62 -0.38 -6.38
N GLU A 66 4.76 -1.33 -5.45
CA GLU A 66 3.87 -2.49 -5.33
C GLU A 66 2.43 -2.07 -5.03
N ILE A 67 2.23 -1.13 -4.10
CA ILE A 67 0.89 -0.56 -3.84
C ILE A 67 0.35 0.14 -5.10
N GLY A 68 1.18 0.92 -5.80
CA GLY A 68 0.83 1.53 -7.07
C GLY A 68 0.38 0.51 -8.12
N MET A 69 1.10 -0.60 -8.26
CA MET A 69 0.73 -1.69 -9.16
C MET A 69 -0.63 -2.32 -8.81
N LEU A 70 -0.94 -2.45 -7.52
CA LEU A 70 -2.27 -2.91 -7.07
C LEU A 70 -3.35 -1.88 -7.42
N LEU A 71 -3.09 -0.59 -7.22
CA LEU A 71 -4.01 0.51 -7.51
C LEU A 71 -4.32 0.66 -9.01
N MET A 72 -3.40 0.23 -9.89
CA MET A 72 -3.66 0.17 -11.33
C MET A 72 -4.87 -0.70 -11.69
N GLN A 73 -5.20 -1.69 -10.85
CA GLN A 73 -6.33 -2.59 -11.03
C GLN A 73 -7.64 -2.07 -10.43
N SER A 74 -7.63 -0.87 -9.84
CA SER A 74 -8.79 -0.25 -9.17
C SER A 74 -9.50 -1.19 -8.18
N PRO A 75 -8.78 -1.84 -7.23
CA PRO A 75 -9.34 -2.80 -6.32
C PRO A 75 -10.31 -2.14 -5.35
N LYS A 76 -11.38 -2.84 -4.96
CA LYS A 76 -12.30 -2.38 -3.90
C LYS A 76 -11.71 -2.55 -2.50
N LEU A 77 -10.84 -3.55 -2.33
CA LEU A 77 -10.19 -3.92 -1.07
C LEU A 77 -8.69 -4.06 -1.30
N LEU A 78 -7.91 -3.38 -0.47
CA LEU A 78 -6.45 -3.51 -0.37
C LEU A 78 -6.11 -4.15 0.97
N LEU A 79 -5.34 -5.22 0.92
CA LEU A 79 -4.73 -5.86 2.09
C LEU A 79 -3.23 -5.57 2.04
N ILE A 80 -2.73 -4.87 3.03
CA ILE A 80 -1.33 -4.44 3.09
C ILE A 80 -0.74 -4.99 4.39
N ASP A 81 0.28 -5.82 4.23
CA ASP A 81 0.94 -6.50 5.34
C ASP A 81 2.28 -5.82 5.63
N GLU A 82 2.45 -5.36 6.87
CA GLU A 82 3.63 -4.67 7.39
C GLU A 82 4.19 -3.55 6.48
N PRO A 83 3.38 -2.56 6.06
CA PRO A 83 3.86 -1.50 5.17
C PRO A 83 4.96 -0.63 5.77
N ALA A 84 5.11 -0.59 7.09
CA ALA A 84 6.16 0.16 7.77
C ALA A 84 7.50 -0.58 7.79
N ALA A 85 7.53 -1.89 7.51
CA ALA A 85 8.74 -2.69 7.64
C ALA A 85 9.87 -2.20 6.73
N GLY A 86 11.03 -1.92 7.32
CA GLY A 86 12.23 -1.49 6.59
C GLY A 86 12.18 -0.08 5.98
N MET A 87 11.17 0.71 6.33
CA MET A 87 11.10 2.13 5.98
C MET A 87 11.96 2.98 6.93
N THR A 88 12.55 4.03 6.39
CA THR A 88 13.14 5.10 7.20
C THR A 88 12.02 5.92 7.87
N PRO A 89 12.29 6.63 9.00
CA PRO A 89 11.30 7.50 9.63
C PRO A 89 10.66 8.51 8.66
N GLN A 90 11.44 9.03 7.71
CA GLN A 90 10.95 9.97 6.70
C GLN A 90 10.00 9.30 5.68
N GLU A 91 10.33 8.09 5.23
CA GLU A 91 9.46 7.31 4.34
C GLU A 91 8.17 6.93 5.05
N LEU A 92 8.25 6.58 6.33
CA LEU A 92 7.09 6.26 7.17
C LEU A 92 6.15 7.47 7.30
N GLU A 93 6.69 8.64 7.62
CA GLU A 93 5.92 9.88 7.73
C GLU A 93 5.20 10.23 6.41
N GLN A 94 5.87 10.03 5.27
CA GLN A 94 5.27 10.26 3.94
C GLN A 94 4.21 9.22 3.58
N SER A 95 4.28 8.03 4.15
CA SER A 95 3.36 6.92 3.87
C SER A 95 1.96 7.14 4.45
N ILE A 96 1.85 7.76 5.61
CA ILE A 96 0.58 7.97 6.31
C ILE A 96 -0.41 8.82 5.49
N PRO A 97 -0.06 10.02 4.97
CA PRO A 97 -0.96 10.81 4.13
C PRO A 97 -1.41 10.06 2.88
N LEU A 98 -0.50 9.29 2.27
CA LEU A 98 -0.79 8.53 1.06
C LEU A 98 -1.81 7.41 1.35
N LEU A 99 -1.61 6.58 2.39
CA LEU A 99 -2.59 5.57 2.77
C LEU A 99 -3.94 6.18 3.15
N LYS A 100 -3.94 7.35 3.82
CA LYS A 100 -5.17 8.09 4.11
C LYS A 100 -5.88 8.58 2.86
N SER A 101 -5.16 8.96 1.81
CA SER A 101 -5.76 9.45 0.56
C SER A 101 -6.50 8.36 -0.21
N LEU A 102 -6.19 7.07 0.02
CA LEU A 102 -6.89 5.94 -0.58
C LEU A 102 -8.31 5.74 -0.01
N LYS A 103 -8.57 6.31 1.16
CA LYS A 103 -9.86 6.24 1.83
C LYS A 103 -10.97 6.86 0.98
N GLY A 104 -12.14 6.23 1.00
CA GLY A 104 -13.31 6.66 0.24
C GLY A 104 -13.37 6.09 -1.18
N GLN A 105 -12.21 5.76 -1.77
CA GLN A 105 -12.15 5.04 -3.04
C GLN A 105 -11.90 3.54 -2.85
N HIS A 106 -11.16 3.20 -1.80
CA HIS A 106 -10.79 1.82 -1.47
C HIS A 106 -11.08 1.51 0.01
N THR A 107 -11.41 0.26 0.30
CA THR A 107 -11.30 -0.27 1.66
C THR A 107 -9.87 -0.73 1.86
N VAL A 108 -9.19 -0.17 2.86
CA VAL A 108 -7.78 -0.51 3.15
C VAL A 108 -7.74 -1.23 4.50
N VAL A 109 -7.18 -2.42 4.52
CA VAL A 109 -6.85 -3.18 5.73
C VAL A 109 -5.34 -3.27 5.82
N VAL A 110 -4.80 -2.78 6.92
CA VAL A 110 -3.36 -2.80 7.22
C VAL A 110 -3.12 -3.73 8.38
N ILE A 111 -2.18 -4.65 8.23
CA ILE A 111 -1.68 -5.50 9.31
C ILE A 111 -0.35 -4.90 9.75
N GLU A 112 -0.27 -4.50 11.00
CA GLU A 112 0.89 -3.81 11.56
C GLU A 112 1.07 -4.10 13.04
N HIS A 113 2.31 -4.01 13.50
CA HIS A 113 2.68 -4.12 14.90
C HIS A 113 3.27 -2.80 15.46
N ASP A 114 3.56 -1.82 14.61
CA ASP A 114 3.95 -0.47 15.02
C ASP A 114 2.72 0.33 15.48
N MET A 115 2.61 0.50 16.79
CA MET A 115 1.46 1.15 17.42
C MET A 115 1.37 2.64 17.10
N GLU A 116 2.50 3.32 16.83
CA GLU A 116 2.49 4.74 16.45
C GLU A 116 1.98 4.90 15.02
N PHE A 117 2.40 4.02 14.12
CA PHE A 117 1.90 3.99 12.76
C PHE A 117 0.40 3.65 12.72
N VAL A 118 -0.03 2.62 13.46
CA VAL A 118 -1.46 2.26 13.57
C VAL A 118 -2.27 3.43 14.12
N ARG A 119 -1.80 4.10 15.17
CA ARG A 119 -2.45 5.28 15.75
C ARG A 119 -2.62 6.41 14.74
N ALA A 120 -1.59 6.65 13.93
CA ALA A 120 -1.62 7.72 12.93
C ALA A 120 -2.57 7.42 11.77
N LEU A 121 -2.80 6.14 11.45
CA LEU A 121 -3.51 5.70 10.26
C LEU A 121 -4.95 5.25 10.52
N ALA A 122 -5.16 4.45 11.58
CA ALA A 122 -6.37 3.64 11.73
C ALA A 122 -7.57 4.43 12.27
N GLU A 123 -8.74 4.13 11.71
CA GLU A 123 -10.04 4.55 12.28
C GLU A 123 -10.64 3.46 13.17
N ARG A 124 -10.38 2.21 12.81
CA ARG A 124 -10.83 1.03 13.53
C ARG A 124 -9.65 0.07 13.63
N VAL A 125 -9.41 -0.42 14.82
CA VAL A 125 -8.35 -1.37 15.14
C VAL A 125 -8.98 -2.67 15.62
N THR A 126 -8.50 -3.79 15.08
CA THR A 126 -8.83 -5.13 15.54
C THR A 126 -7.54 -5.79 16.02
N VAL A 127 -7.48 -6.14 17.29
CA VAL A 127 -6.35 -6.87 17.89
C VAL A 127 -6.63 -8.36 17.83
N LEU A 128 -5.70 -9.08 17.22
CA LEU A 128 -5.71 -10.54 17.14
C LEU A 128 -4.71 -11.13 18.12
N HIS A 129 -5.11 -12.17 18.83
CA HIS A 129 -4.24 -12.95 19.69
C HIS A 129 -4.64 -14.42 19.61
N GLU A 130 -3.65 -15.30 19.40
CA GLU A 130 -3.85 -16.76 19.30
C GLU A 130 -5.00 -17.16 18.33
N GLY A 131 -5.11 -16.47 17.18
CA GLY A 131 -6.12 -16.75 16.17
C GLY A 131 -7.54 -16.24 16.48
N SER A 132 -7.70 -15.46 17.55
CA SER A 132 -8.99 -14.92 17.99
C SER A 132 -8.96 -13.40 18.07
N VAL A 133 -10.12 -12.75 17.91
CA VAL A 133 -10.26 -11.30 18.13
C VAL A 133 -10.25 -11.04 19.64
N LEU A 134 -9.22 -10.34 20.10
CA LEU A 134 -9.06 -9.95 21.50
C LEU A 134 -9.83 -8.68 21.83
N ALA A 135 -9.76 -7.68 20.97
CA ALA A 135 -10.46 -6.41 21.08
C ALA A 135 -10.68 -5.78 19.72
N GLU A 136 -11.73 -4.98 19.56
CA GLU A 136 -12.02 -4.24 18.34
C GLU A 136 -12.69 -2.91 18.69
N GLY A 137 -12.22 -1.81 18.08
CA GLY A 137 -12.78 -0.48 18.31
C GLY A 137 -11.86 0.65 17.85
N SER A 138 -12.01 1.84 18.43
CA SER A 138 -11.08 2.93 18.24
C SER A 138 -9.71 2.59 18.84
N MET A 139 -8.67 3.28 18.38
CA MET A 139 -7.32 3.10 18.94
C MET A 139 -7.29 3.30 20.47
N ASP A 140 -7.97 4.34 20.96
CA ASP A 140 -8.03 4.62 22.40
C ASP A 140 -8.76 3.53 23.17
N PHE A 141 -9.85 2.97 22.63
CA PHE A 141 -10.56 1.85 23.24
C PHE A 141 -9.68 0.61 23.34
N VAL A 142 -9.00 0.27 22.26
CA VAL A 142 -8.15 -0.94 22.18
C VAL A 142 -6.94 -0.81 23.09
N GLN A 143 -6.27 0.33 23.08
CA GLN A 143 -5.08 0.58 23.90
C GLN A 143 -5.35 0.54 25.41
N ASN A 144 -6.54 0.96 25.84
CA ASN A 144 -6.94 0.95 27.24
C ASN A 144 -7.65 -0.36 27.66
N ASN A 145 -7.79 -1.33 26.76
CA ASN A 145 -8.40 -2.62 27.09
C ASN A 145 -7.45 -3.44 27.97
N PRO A 146 -7.89 -3.86 29.20
CA PRO A 146 -7.01 -4.57 30.13
C PRO A 146 -6.38 -5.85 29.55
N LYS A 147 -7.11 -6.58 28.71
CA LYS A 147 -6.59 -7.79 28.05
C LYS A 147 -5.51 -7.48 27.02
N VAL A 148 -5.65 -6.37 26.29
CA VAL A 148 -4.63 -5.94 25.32
C VAL A 148 -3.37 -5.47 26.05
N VAL A 149 -3.55 -4.73 27.15
CA VAL A 149 -2.44 -4.28 28.00
C VAL A 149 -1.68 -5.48 28.56
N GLU A 150 -2.38 -6.47 29.09
CA GLU A 150 -1.77 -7.69 29.65
C GLU A 150 -0.94 -8.45 28.60
N VAL A 151 -1.47 -8.59 27.38
CA VAL A 151 -0.84 -9.42 26.32
C VAL A 151 0.28 -8.69 25.58
N TYR A 152 0.12 -7.40 25.31
CA TYR A 152 1.03 -6.66 24.42
C TYR A 152 1.84 -5.56 25.09
N LEU A 153 1.42 -5.05 26.23
CA LEU A 153 2.04 -3.90 26.90
C LEU A 153 2.51 -4.21 28.33
N GLY A 154 2.18 -5.39 28.86
CA GLY A 154 2.44 -5.79 30.25
C GLY A 154 3.67 -6.70 30.45
N GLY A 155 4.57 -6.77 29.45
CA GLY A 155 5.81 -7.54 29.51
C GLY A 155 7.01 -6.67 29.90
#